data_23c70095f8938fda8e91ec891b6703d3
#
_entry.id   23c70095f8938fda8e91ec891b6703d3
#
_cell.length_a   1.000
_cell.length_b   1.000
_cell.length_c   1.000
_cell.angle_alpha   90.00
_cell.angle_beta   90.00
_cell.angle_gamma   90.00
#
_symmetry.space_group_name_H-M   'P 1'
#
loop_
_entity.id
_entity.type
_entity.pdbx_description
1 polymer ?
#
loop_
_entity_poly.entity_id
_entity_poly.type
_entity_poly.pdbx_seq_one_letter_code
_entity_poly.pdbx_strand_id
1 'polypeptide(L)'
;MFDTETTGLPKKRRASLKDNDNWPYIVQMSWLVCDMTTGEILGIKDYVVRLADDLSIPIESSNIHGITDEIMREKGVPIKGVLEDFWRDLQSAHYLVAHNLNFDKTITRVEMYRNGFRNMYKRTNTIEVCTMTDGAMICNISRLNKWNKQLETKPPKLIELYQKLFDSTPENLHNSLIDVFVCFRCFYKMIYDKDIFVDNPAFKDQFLSIT
;
A
#
# COMPACT_ATOMS: atom_id res chain seq x y z
N MET A 1 -8.27 -1.79 1.94
CA MET A 1 -6.99 -2.06 1.24
C MET A 1 -6.32 -0.74 0.95
N PHE A 2 -5.02 -0.57 1.19
CA PHE A 2 -4.34 0.70 0.92
C PHE A 2 -2.85 0.48 0.61
N ASP A 3 -2.24 1.47 -0.02
CA ASP A 3 -0.83 1.49 -0.39
C ASP A 3 -0.31 2.93 -0.43
N THR A 4 1.00 3.13 -0.32
CA THR A 4 1.63 4.46 -0.32
C THR A 4 2.92 4.47 -1.12
N GLU A 5 3.07 5.48 -2.01
CA GLU A 5 4.37 5.84 -2.57
C GLU A 5 5.00 6.96 -1.76
N THR A 6 6.32 6.94 -1.65
CA THR A 6 7.04 7.82 -0.74
C THR A 6 8.31 8.42 -1.36
N THR A 7 8.85 9.46 -0.73
CA THR A 7 10.15 10.06 -1.12
C THR A 7 11.36 9.14 -0.89
N GLY A 8 11.14 7.89 -0.47
CA GLY A 8 12.20 6.89 -0.26
C GLY A 8 11.93 5.96 0.91
N LEU A 9 12.99 5.42 1.50
CA LEU A 9 12.90 4.50 2.63
C LEU A 9 13.34 5.18 3.93
N PRO A 10 12.89 4.71 5.10
CA PRO A 10 13.36 5.23 6.38
C PRO A 10 14.86 4.98 6.57
N LYS A 11 15.59 5.95 7.10
CA LYS A 11 17.03 5.83 7.38
C LYS A 11 17.32 4.72 8.38
N LYS A 12 16.44 4.56 9.38
CA LYS A 12 16.50 3.49 10.39
C LYS A 12 15.13 2.85 10.53
N ARG A 13 15.07 1.51 10.48
CA ARG A 13 13.80 0.74 10.56
C ARG A 13 13.07 0.88 11.91
N ARG A 14 13.80 1.12 12.99
CA ARG A 14 13.27 1.21 14.36
C ARG A 14 13.55 2.60 14.94
N ALA A 15 12.96 3.62 14.33
CA ALA A 15 13.02 4.98 14.84
C ALA A 15 11.71 5.39 15.52
N SER A 16 11.77 6.42 16.34
CA SER A 16 10.56 7.05 16.89
C SER A 16 9.71 7.62 15.75
N LEU A 17 8.39 7.51 15.83
CA LEU A 17 7.48 8.16 14.88
C LEU A 17 7.61 9.69 14.87
N LYS A 18 8.23 10.26 15.91
CA LYS A 18 8.50 11.70 16.04
C LYS A 18 9.83 12.13 15.41
N ASP A 19 10.64 11.19 14.97
CA ASP A 19 11.91 11.46 14.31
C ASP A 19 11.65 11.83 12.84
N ASN A 20 11.31 13.09 12.59
CA ASN A 20 10.93 13.58 11.27
C ASN A 20 12.03 13.37 10.22
N ASP A 21 13.31 13.42 10.63
CA ASP A 21 14.45 13.29 9.72
C ASP A 21 14.68 11.82 9.27
N ASN A 22 14.09 10.88 10.00
CA ASN A 22 14.23 9.45 9.70
C ASN A 22 13.25 8.95 8.63
N TRP A 23 12.04 9.51 8.58
CA TRP A 23 10.94 8.97 7.82
C TRP A 23 10.72 9.73 6.51
N PRO A 24 10.49 9.02 5.39
CA PRO A 24 10.13 9.66 4.14
C PRO A 24 8.75 10.35 4.25
N TYR A 25 8.41 11.11 3.22
CA TYR A 25 7.10 11.73 3.06
C TYR A 25 6.26 10.91 2.08
N ILE A 26 4.94 10.85 2.27
CA ILE A 26 4.01 10.26 1.31
C ILE A 26 3.89 11.20 0.12
N VAL A 27 4.01 10.65 -1.10
CA VAL A 27 3.82 11.36 -2.37
C VAL A 27 2.59 10.87 -3.14
N GLN A 28 2.14 9.64 -2.88
CA GLN A 28 0.84 9.14 -3.31
C GLN A 28 0.25 8.26 -2.21
N MET A 29 -1.05 8.32 -2.04
CA MET A 29 -1.78 7.44 -1.15
C MET A 29 -3.08 7.02 -1.81
N SER A 30 -3.28 5.72 -1.95
CA SER A 30 -4.46 5.16 -2.58
C SER A 30 -5.09 4.10 -1.67
N TRP A 31 -6.42 4.00 -1.75
CA TRP A 31 -7.11 2.92 -1.06
C TRP A 31 -8.42 2.53 -1.73
N LEU A 32 -8.80 1.31 -1.48
CA LEU A 32 -10.02 0.67 -1.92
C LEU A 32 -10.84 0.28 -0.70
N VAL A 33 -12.10 0.66 -0.67
CA VAL A 33 -13.11 0.15 0.26
C VAL A 33 -13.99 -0.82 -0.50
N CYS A 34 -14.10 -2.05 -0.02
CA CYS A 34 -14.90 -3.09 -0.67
C CYS A 34 -15.64 -3.95 0.35
N ASP A 35 -16.77 -4.49 -0.08
CA ASP A 35 -17.45 -5.56 0.64
C ASP A 35 -16.79 -6.90 0.30
N MET A 36 -16.21 -7.54 1.29
CA MET A 36 -15.53 -8.83 1.08
C MET A 36 -16.49 -9.98 0.76
N THR A 37 -17.77 -9.85 1.10
CA THR A 37 -18.78 -10.91 0.84
C THR A 37 -19.17 -10.94 -0.63
N THR A 38 -19.32 -9.76 -1.23
CA THR A 38 -19.77 -9.60 -2.63
C THR A 38 -18.63 -9.27 -3.60
N GLY A 39 -17.47 -8.82 -3.08
CA GLY A 39 -16.39 -8.27 -3.88
C GLY A 39 -16.70 -6.88 -4.45
N GLU A 40 -17.81 -6.26 -4.04
CA GLU A 40 -18.24 -4.95 -4.54
C GLU A 40 -17.30 -3.84 -4.06
N ILE A 41 -16.92 -2.95 -4.98
CA ILE A 41 -16.17 -1.74 -4.67
C ILE A 41 -17.12 -0.68 -4.14
N LEU A 42 -16.98 -0.32 -2.87
CA LEU A 42 -17.77 0.71 -2.20
C LEU A 42 -17.14 2.10 -2.32
N GLY A 43 -15.84 2.16 -2.57
CA GLY A 43 -15.13 3.41 -2.77
C GLY A 43 -13.69 3.22 -3.20
N ILE A 44 -13.20 4.15 -4.02
CA ILE A 44 -11.82 4.24 -4.47
C ILE A 44 -11.33 5.66 -4.18
N LYS A 45 -10.13 5.76 -3.65
CA LYS A 45 -9.43 7.02 -3.46
C LYS A 45 -8.00 6.89 -3.96
N ASP A 46 -7.57 7.91 -4.68
CA ASP A 46 -6.21 8.03 -5.20
C ASP A 46 -5.79 9.50 -5.16
N TYR A 47 -4.74 9.79 -4.40
CA TYR A 47 -4.27 11.15 -4.18
C TYR A 47 -2.77 11.25 -4.39
N VAL A 48 -2.35 12.10 -5.30
CA VAL A 48 -1.00 12.67 -5.28
C VAL A 48 -0.93 13.69 -4.13
N VAL A 49 0.10 13.60 -3.31
CA VAL A 49 0.26 14.45 -2.13
C VAL A 49 1.26 15.57 -2.42
N ARG A 50 0.86 16.80 -2.11
CA ARG A 50 1.73 17.96 -2.22
C ARG A 50 2.66 18.04 -1.02
N LEU A 51 3.95 18.03 -1.28
CA LEU A 51 4.98 18.30 -0.28
C LEU A 51 5.11 19.79 0.01
N ALA A 52 5.75 20.13 1.13
CA ALA A 52 6.15 21.51 1.42
C ALA A 52 7.10 22.05 0.35
N ASP A 53 7.11 23.39 0.17
CA ASP A 53 7.83 24.01 -0.95
C ASP A 53 9.35 23.84 -0.89
N ASP A 54 9.91 23.58 0.28
CA ASP A 54 11.33 23.29 0.52
C ASP A 54 11.70 21.82 0.34
N LEU A 55 10.73 20.95 0.05
CA LEU A 55 10.91 19.53 -0.19
C LEU A 55 10.80 19.20 -1.68
N SER A 56 11.56 18.19 -2.10
CA SER A 56 11.51 17.63 -3.45
C SER A 56 11.50 16.10 -3.39
N ILE A 57 11.03 15.49 -4.47
CA ILE A 57 11.01 14.02 -4.61
C ILE A 57 12.39 13.61 -5.18
N PRO A 58 13.15 12.73 -4.49
CA PRO A 58 14.39 12.19 -5.03
C PRO A 58 14.18 11.51 -6.39
N ILE A 59 15.09 11.70 -7.32
CA ILE A 59 14.98 11.15 -8.67
C ILE A 59 14.88 9.62 -8.66
N GLU A 60 15.53 8.95 -7.71
CA GLU A 60 15.49 7.51 -7.53
C GLU A 60 14.06 7.04 -7.19
N SER A 61 13.34 7.82 -6.38
CA SER A 61 11.94 7.54 -6.02
C SER A 61 11.01 7.82 -7.20
N SER A 62 11.18 8.97 -7.86
CA SER A 62 10.42 9.32 -9.08
C SER A 62 10.59 8.27 -10.18
N ASN A 63 11.78 7.70 -10.35
CA ASN A 63 12.02 6.63 -11.32
C ASN A 63 11.29 5.32 -10.99
N ILE A 64 10.89 5.12 -9.73
CA ILE A 64 10.14 3.94 -9.29
C ILE A 64 8.66 4.14 -9.51
N HIS A 65 8.08 5.21 -8.95
CA HIS A 65 6.61 5.42 -8.94
C HIS A 65 6.11 6.43 -9.98
N GLY A 66 7.00 7.03 -10.77
CA GLY A 66 6.63 7.94 -11.87
C GLY A 66 6.18 9.34 -11.45
N ILE A 67 6.06 9.64 -10.15
CA ILE A 67 5.63 10.96 -9.67
C ILE A 67 6.84 11.89 -9.59
N THR A 68 6.84 12.93 -10.40
CA THR A 68 7.87 13.98 -10.41
C THR A 68 7.44 15.16 -9.56
N ASP A 69 8.38 16.06 -9.27
CA ASP A 69 8.06 17.33 -8.60
C ASP A 69 7.03 18.17 -9.39
N GLU A 70 7.04 18.08 -10.73
CA GLU A 70 6.06 18.75 -11.58
C GLU A 70 4.66 18.20 -11.37
N ILE A 71 4.50 16.86 -11.45
CA ILE A 71 3.23 16.19 -11.20
C ILE A 71 2.73 16.47 -9.78
N MET A 72 3.61 16.41 -8.80
CA MET A 72 3.30 16.69 -7.40
C MET A 72 2.85 18.15 -7.19
N ARG A 73 3.49 19.12 -7.86
CA ARG A 73 3.08 20.53 -7.76
C ARG A 73 1.79 20.85 -8.50
N GLU A 74 1.54 20.17 -9.64
CA GLU A 74 0.34 20.38 -10.46
C GLU A 74 -0.90 19.69 -9.83
N LYS A 75 -0.77 18.41 -9.44
CA LYS A 75 -1.90 17.56 -9.04
C LYS A 75 -1.99 17.31 -7.54
N GLY A 76 -0.91 17.63 -6.81
CA GLY A 76 -0.81 17.30 -5.39
C GLY A 76 -1.78 18.09 -4.51
N VAL A 77 -2.43 17.38 -3.61
CA VAL A 77 -3.33 17.93 -2.59
C VAL A 77 -2.66 17.89 -1.21
N PRO A 78 -3.09 18.75 -0.25
CA PRO A 78 -2.56 18.74 1.09
C PRO A 78 -2.80 17.38 1.79
N ILE A 79 -1.75 16.79 2.35
CA ILE A 79 -1.78 15.48 3.04
C ILE A 79 -2.83 15.43 4.15
N LYS A 80 -3.10 16.55 4.82
CA LYS A 80 -4.05 16.60 5.94
C LYS A 80 -5.46 16.14 5.52
N GLY A 81 -5.97 16.63 4.38
CA GLY A 81 -7.27 16.22 3.84
C GLY A 81 -7.29 14.74 3.45
N VAL A 82 -6.20 14.25 2.86
CA VAL A 82 -6.06 12.82 2.50
C VAL A 82 -6.13 11.93 3.74
N LEU A 83 -5.44 12.32 4.83
CA LEU A 83 -5.48 11.59 6.09
C LEU A 83 -6.85 11.63 6.77
N GLU A 84 -7.58 12.75 6.66
CA GLU A 84 -8.95 12.87 7.18
C GLU A 84 -9.91 11.94 6.44
N ASP A 85 -9.81 11.88 5.10
CA ASP A 85 -10.62 10.99 4.27
C ASP A 85 -10.29 9.52 4.55
N PHE A 86 -9.00 9.17 4.56
CA PHE A 86 -8.55 7.82 4.91
C PHE A 86 -9.04 7.38 6.29
N TRP A 87 -8.95 8.28 7.27
CA TRP A 87 -9.42 8.00 8.62
C TRP A 87 -10.91 7.75 8.68
N ARG A 88 -11.71 8.52 7.94
CA ARG A 88 -13.17 8.34 7.87
C ARG A 88 -13.53 6.96 7.37
N ASP A 89 -12.91 6.54 6.28
CA ASP A 89 -13.16 5.23 5.68
C ASP A 89 -12.65 4.09 6.58
N LEU A 90 -11.49 4.28 7.23
CA LEU A 90 -10.91 3.29 8.13
C LEU A 90 -11.79 3.01 9.37
N GLN A 91 -12.54 4.00 9.86
CA GLN A 91 -13.42 3.82 11.03
C GLN A 91 -14.54 2.80 10.77
N SER A 92 -14.98 2.66 9.52
CA SER A 92 -16.04 1.72 9.12
C SER A 92 -15.50 0.37 8.67
N ALA A 93 -14.16 0.23 8.52
CA ALA A 93 -13.56 -0.98 8.01
C ALA A 93 -13.38 -2.05 9.08
N HIS A 94 -13.67 -3.32 8.74
CA HIS A 94 -13.36 -4.48 9.57
C HIS A 94 -11.91 -4.96 9.39
N TYR A 95 -11.39 -4.82 8.19
CA TYR A 95 -10.02 -5.23 7.83
C TYR A 95 -9.22 -4.06 7.31
N LEU A 96 -7.97 -3.98 7.74
CA LEU A 96 -6.95 -3.10 7.16
C LEU A 96 -5.90 -3.98 6.48
N VAL A 97 -5.83 -3.90 5.17
CA VAL A 97 -4.99 -4.81 4.36
C VAL A 97 -4.02 -4.01 3.51
N ALA A 98 -2.75 -4.45 3.45
CA ALA A 98 -1.75 -3.95 2.54
C ALA A 98 -0.69 -5.02 2.22
N HIS A 99 0.07 -4.82 1.15
CA HIS A 99 1.26 -5.62 0.90
C HIS A 99 2.47 -4.97 1.58
N ASN A 100 3.03 -5.61 2.62
CA ASN A 100 3.99 -5.01 3.57
C ASN A 100 3.35 -3.95 4.50
N LEU A 101 2.17 -4.28 5.02
CA LEU A 101 1.34 -3.40 5.88
C LEU A 101 2.12 -2.60 6.92
N ASN A 102 3.17 -3.17 7.50
CA ASN A 102 3.95 -2.47 8.52
C ASN A 102 4.61 -1.20 8.00
N PHE A 103 5.03 -1.19 6.73
CA PHE A 103 5.62 0.00 6.11
C PHE A 103 4.56 1.09 5.94
N ASP A 104 3.51 0.83 5.19
CA ASP A 104 2.47 1.81 4.86
C ASP A 104 1.78 2.36 6.10
N LYS A 105 1.44 1.48 7.03
CA LYS A 105 0.88 1.85 8.31
C LYS A 105 1.82 2.76 9.12
N THR A 106 3.12 2.46 9.12
CA THR A 106 4.09 3.25 9.87
C THR A 106 4.25 4.64 9.26
N ILE A 107 4.40 4.72 7.93
CA ILE A 107 4.53 6.00 7.23
C ILE A 107 3.25 6.84 7.41
N THR A 108 2.08 6.24 7.25
CA THR A 108 0.80 6.94 7.48
C THR A 108 0.69 7.48 8.91
N ARG A 109 1.13 6.71 9.93
CA ARG A 109 1.17 7.18 11.33
C ARG A 109 2.15 8.32 11.53
N VAL A 110 3.28 8.32 10.84
CA VAL A 110 4.24 9.43 10.88
C VAL A 110 3.61 10.68 10.29
N GLU A 111 2.96 10.58 9.12
CA GLU A 111 2.25 11.71 8.52
C GLU A 111 1.10 12.21 9.41
N MET A 112 0.33 11.32 9.99
CA MET A 112 -0.67 11.69 10.99
C MET A 112 -0.05 12.49 12.15
N TYR A 113 1.11 12.04 12.62
CA TYR A 113 1.81 12.71 13.71
C TYR A 113 2.33 14.10 13.32
N ARG A 114 2.92 14.23 12.10
CA ARG A 114 3.39 15.50 11.53
C ARG A 114 2.24 16.52 11.41
N ASN A 115 1.04 16.03 11.12
CA ASN A 115 -0.15 16.85 10.88
C ASN A 115 -1.08 17.00 12.10
N GLY A 116 -0.62 16.64 13.31
CA GLY A 116 -1.35 16.83 14.55
C GLY A 116 -2.43 15.79 14.86
N PHE A 117 -2.58 14.77 14.05
CA PHE A 117 -3.48 13.65 14.32
C PHE A 117 -2.83 12.66 15.29
N ARG A 118 -3.25 12.67 16.55
CA ARG A 118 -2.69 11.76 17.55
C ARG A 118 -3.59 10.55 17.78
N ASN A 119 -2.98 9.37 17.90
CA ASN A 119 -3.64 8.12 18.32
C ASN A 119 -4.79 7.60 17.46
N MET A 120 -4.88 7.98 16.17
CA MET A 120 -6.01 7.58 15.32
C MET A 120 -6.11 6.05 15.19
N TYR A 121 -5.02 5.34 14.88
CA TYR A 121 -5.05 3.87 14.79
C TYR A 121 -5.41 3.13 16.08
N LYS A 122 -5.25 3.73 17.24
CA LYS A 122 -5.65 3.10 18.52
C LYS A 122 -7.17 3.06 18.74
N ARG A 123 -7.93 3.72 17.89
CA ARG A 123 -9.40 3.82 17.97
C ARG A 123 -10.11 2.93 16.97
N THR A 124 -9.39 2.15 16.18
CA THR A 124 -9.98 1.19 15.25
C THR A 124 -9.91 -0.22 15.83
N ASN A 125 -10.98 -0.98 15.63
CA ASN A 125 -11.03 -2.42 15.92
C ASN A 125 -10.74 -3.24 14.66
N THR A 126 -10.02 -2.67 13.68
CA THR A 126 -9.70 -3.32 12.42
C THR A 126 -8.74 -4.50 12.63
N ILE A 127 -9.03 -5.60 11.96
CA ILE A 127 -8.12 -6.74 11.84
C ILE A 127 -7.08 -6.37 10.78
N GLU A 128 -5.81 -6.41 11.16
CA GLU A 128 -4.70 -6.09 10.27
C GLU A 128 -4.23 -7.33 9.52
N VAL A 129 -4.14 -7.24 8.19
CA VAL A 129 -3.69 -8.33 7.32
C VAL A 129 -2.58 -7.83 6.41
N CYS A 130 -1.48 -8.57 6.38
CA CYS A 130 -0.34 -8.28 5.52
C CYS A 130 -0.18 -9.39 4.48
N THR A 131 -0.57 -9.13 3.24
CA THR A 131 -0.47 -10.13 2.17
C THR A 131 0.96 -10.58 1.89
N MET A 132 1.97 -9.78 2.25
CA MET A 132 3.37 -10.16 2.14
C MET A 132 3.75 -11.27 3.15
N THR A 133 3.33 -11.13 4.40
CA THR A 133 3.65 -12.13 5.43
C THR A 133 2.83 -13.40 5.25
N ASP A 134 1.53 -13.24 4.98
CA ASP A 134 0.61 -14.37 4.83
C ASP A 134 0.85 -15.13 3.51
N GLY A 135 1.29 -14.42 2.46
CA GLY A 135 1.69 -15.00 1.19
C GLY A 135 3.04 -15.74 1.21
N ALA A 136 3.83 -15.61 2.27
CA ALA A 136 5.16 -16.22 2.33
C ALA A 136 5.14 -17.74 2.20
N MET A 137 4.19 -18.40 2.85
CA MET A 137 4.03 -19.85 2.76
C MET A 137 3.46 -20.29 1.41
N ILE A 138 2.61 -19.48 0.79
CA ILE A 138 2.02 -19.74 -0.53
C ILE A 138 3.10 -19.70 -1.60
N CYS A 139 3.95 -18.67 -1.58
CA CYS A 139 5.02 -18.49 -2.55
C CYS A 139 6.18 -19.46 -2.31
N ASN A 140 6.46 -19.79 -1.06
CA ASN A 140 7.53 -20.68 -0.62
C ASN A 140 8.89 -20.37 -1.29
N ILE A 141 9.23 -19.07 -1.37
CA ILE A 141 10.50 -18.62 -1.97
C ILE A 141 11.60 -18.80 -0.94
N SER A 142 12.59 -19.62 -1.28
CA SER A 142 13.76 -19.83 -0.42
C SER A 142 14.86 -18.83 -0.75
N ARG A 143 15.49 -18.28 0.28
CA ARG A 143 16.72 -17.49 0.14
C ARG A 143 17.76 -17.93 1.16
N LEU A 144 19.03 -17.79 0.80
CA LEU A 144 20.11 -18.02 1.74
C LEU A 144 20.26 -16.80 2.65
N ASN A 145 20.11 -16.99 3.96
CA ASN A 145 20.39 -15.95 4.92
C ASN A 145 21.89 -15.58 4.88
N LYS A 146 22.19 -14.31 4.65
CA LYS A 146 23.57 -13.83 4.47
C LYS A 146 24.44 -13.99 5.72
N TRP A 147 23.83 -14.03 6.90
CA TRP A 147 24.52 -14.05 8.18
C TRP A 147 24.80 -15.46 8.69
N ASN A 148 23.75 -16.30 8.75
CA ASN A 148 23.86 -17.64 9.30
C ASN A 148 23.99 -18.74 8.25
N LYS A 149 23.97 -18.39 6.95
CA LYS A 149 24.06 -19.34 5.82
C LYS A 149 23.00 -20.43 5.79
N GLN A 150 21.87 -20.22 6.48
CA GLN A 150 20.73 -21.13 6.46
C GLN A 150 19.72 -20.72 5.39
N LEU A 151 19.02 -21.69 4.84
CA LEU A 151 17.85 -21.42 3.99
C LEU A 151 16.70 -20.94 4.86
N GLU A 152 16.10 -19.84 4.47
CA GLU A 152 14.93 -19.27 5.09
C GLU A 152 13.87 -18.92 4.03
N THR A 153 12.60 -18.94 4.43
CA THR A 153 11.51 -18.47 3.56
C THR A 153 11.56 -16.95 3.45
N LYS A 154 11.67 -16.45 2.23
CA LYS A 154 11.63 -15.01 1.93
C LYS A 154 10.18 -14.56 1.79
N PRO A 155 9.73 -13.47 2.44
CA PRO A 155 8.46 -12.83 2.10
C PRO A 155 8.45 -12.40 0.62
N PRO A 156 7.37 -12.67 -0.13
CA PRO A 156 7.29 -12.32 -1.54
C PRO A 156 7.15 -10.80 -1.74
N LYS A 157 7.61 -10.31 -2.88
CA LYS A 157 7.14 -9.04 -3.44
C LYS A 157 5.70 -9.21 -3.93
N LEU A 158 4.97 -8.12 -4.12
CA LEU A 158 3.59 -8.15 -4.63
C LEU A 158 3.51 -8.87 -5.99
N ILE A 159 4.43 -8.55 -6.89
CA ILE A 159 4.55 -9.22 -8.20
C ILE A 159 4.78 -10.74 -8.06
N GLU A 160 5.63 -11.17 -7.12
CA GLU A 160 5.93 -12.59 -6.90
C GLU A 160 4.69 -13.34 -6.35
N LEU A 161 3.93 -12.69 -5.47
CA LEU A 161 2.68 -13.24 -4.95
C LEU A 161 1.63 -13.35 -6.07
N TYR A 162 1.47 -12.29 -6.86
CA TYR A 162 0.53 -12.29 -7.97
C TYR A 162 0.86 -13.36 -9.00
N GLN A 163 2.13 -13.46 -9.43
CA GLN A 163 2.58 -14.50 -10.35
C GLN A 163 2.29 -15.91 -9.82
N LYS A 164 2.53 -16.13 -8.52
CA LYS A 164 2.25 -17.43 -7.89
C LYS A 164 0.78 -17.78 -7.88
N LEU A 165 -0.11 -16.79 -7.73
CA LEU A 165 -1.56 -17.02 -7.61
C LEU A 165 -2.27 -17.13 -8.96
N PHE A 166 -1.74 -16.46 -10.02
CA PHE A 166 -2.45 -16.27 -11.29
C PHE A 166 -1.67 -16.68 -12.53
N ASP A 167 -0.43 -17.18 -12.40
CA ASP A 167 0.48 -17.53 -13.52
C ASP A 167 0.59 -16.39 -14.57
N SER A 168 0.48 -15.14 -14.12
CA SER A 168 0.55 -13.94 -14.96
C SER A 168 1.27 -12.81 -14.23
N THR A 169 1.68 -11.79 -14.98
CA THR A 169 2.41 -10.64 -14.43
C THR A 169 1.52 -9.41 -14.52
N PRO A 170 1.30 -8.67 -13.42
CA PRO A 170 0.59 -7.39 -13.47
C PRO A 170 1.48 -6.34 -14.12
N GLU A 171 0.88 -5.40 -14.83
CA GLU A 171 1.56 -4.27 -15.44
C GLU A 171 1.52 -3.04 -14.51
N ASN A 172 2.39 -2.06 -14.79
CA ASN A 172 2.40 -0.74 -14.16
C ASN A 172 2.43 -0.73 -12.62
N LEU A 173 3.04 -1.75 -11.98
CA LEU A 173 3.31 -1.72 -10.54
C LEU A 173 4.15 -0.48 -10.16
N HIS A 174 4.14 -0.15 -8.87
CA HIS A 174 4.68 1.08 -8.30
C HIS A 174 3.86 2.34 -8.64
N ASN A 175 2.58 2.14 -8.94
CA ASN A 175 1.53 3.12 -8.79
C ASN A 175 0.62 2.64 -7.66
N SER A 176 0.50 3.42 -6.61
CA SER A 176 -0.21 3.02 -5.39
C SER A 176 -1.65 2.54 -5.66
N LEU A 177 -2.38 3.13 -6.62
CA LEU A 177 -3.72 2.67 -6.98
C LEU A 177 -3.69 1.28 -7.63
N ILE A 178 -2.76 1.05 -8.56
CA ILE A 178 -2.61 -0.26 -9.22
C ILE A 178 -2.20 -1.31 -8.19
N ASP A 179 -1.25 -0.99 -7.30
CA ASP A 179 -0.79 -1.89 -6.24
C ASP A 179 -1.92 -2.26 -5.28
N VAL A 180 -2.84 -1.34 -4.96
CA VAL A 180 -4.06 -1.61 -4.18
C VAL A 180 -4.95 -2.63 -4.87
N PHE A 181 -5.21 -2.48 -6.17
CA PHE A 181 -6.04 -3.43 -6.93
C PHE A 181 -5.38 -4.81 -7.07
N VAL A 182 -4.09 -4.84 -7.38
CA VAL A 182 -3.29 -6.08 -7.45
C VAL A 182 -3.28 -6.79 -6.10
N CYS A 183 -3.05 -6.04 -5.02
CA CYS A 183 -3.09 -6.55 -3.65
C CYS A 183 -4.47 -7.10 -3.29
N PHE A 184 -5.57 -6.42 -3.68
CA PHE A 184 -6.93 -6.90 -3.43
C PHE A 184 -7.22 -8.21 -4.16
N ARG A 185 -6.86 -8.32 -5.44
CA ARG A 185 -7.04 -9.57 -6.19
C ARG A 185 -6.28 -10.73 -5.54
N CYS A 186 -5.02 -10.49 -5.10
CA CYS A 186 -4.25 -11.48 -4.36
C CYS A 186 -4.94 -11.85 -3.04
N PHE A 187 -5.36 -10.88 -2.26
CA PHE A 187 -6.01 -11.10 -0.97
C PHE A 187 -7.31 -11.88 -1.11
N TYR A 188 -8.15 -11.52 -2.09
CA TYR A 188 -9.39 -12.25 -2.37
C TYR A 188 -9.12 -13.72 -2.71
N LYS A 189 -8.13 -13.99 -3.58
CA LYS A 189 -7.70 -15.35 -3.92
C LYS A 189 -7.18 -16.11 -2.70
N MET A 190 -6.41 -15.46 -1.83
CA MET A 190 -5.88 -16.11 -0.62
C MET A 190 -6.98 -16.50 0.37
N ILE A 191 -8.06 -15.72 0.47
CA ILE A 191 -9.15 -15.99 1.43
C ILE A 191 -10.17 -16.97 0.88
N TYR A 192 -10.57 -16.84 -0.39
CA TYR A 192 -11.70 -17.60 -0.96
C TYR A 192 -11.28 -18.69 -1.93
N ASP A 193 -10.00 -18.78 -2.27
CA ASP A 193 -9.47 -19.63 -3.36
C ASP A 193 -10.16 -19.41 -4.71
N LYS A 194 -10.70 -18.21 -4.92
CA LYS A 194 -11.41 -17.77 -6.12
C LYS A 194 -10.73 -16.56 -6.73
N ASP A 195 -10.93 -16.33 -8.02
CA ASP A 195 -10.47 -15.11 -8.69
C ASP A 195 -11.61 -14.09 -8.74
N ILE A 196 -11.41 -12.93 -8.12
CA ILE A 196 -12.38 -11.82 -8.14
C ILE A 196 -12.74 -11.38 -9.56
N PHE A 197 -11.88 -11.56 -10.56
CA PHE A 197 -12.18 -11.26 -11.96
C PHE A 197 -13.29 -12.13 -12.52
N VAL A 198 -13.51 -13.33 -11.96
CA VAL A 198 -14.60 -14.23 -12.33
C VAL A 198 -15.86 -13.91 -11.53
N ASP A 199 -15.68 -13.69 -10.21
CA ASP A 199 -16.81 -13.47 -9.29
C ASP A 199 -17.40 -12.05 -9.44
N ASN A 200 -16.59 -11.05 -9.84
CA ASN A 200 -17.04 -9.67 -10.07
C ASN A 200 -16.44 -9.08 -11.35
N PRO A 201 -17.12 -9.19 -12.50
CA PRO A 201 -16.68 -8.60 -13.77
C PRO A 201 -16.47 -7.08 -13.70
N ALA A 202 -17.27 -6.36 -12.91
CA ALA A 202 -17.13 -4.91 -12.76
C ALA A 202 -15.79 -4.54 -12.09
N PHE A 203 -15.33 -5.34 -11.14
CA PHE A 203 -13.98 -5.18 -10.58
C PHE A 203 -12.89 -5.37 -11.65
N LYS A 204 -13.05 -6.40 -12.49
CA LYS A 204 -12.13 -6.66 -13.59
C LYS A 204 -12.06 -5.48 -14.56
N ASP A 205 -13.22 -4.96 -14.98
CA ASP A 205 -13.29 -3.83 -15.90
C ASP A 205 -12.64 -2.58 -15.30
N GLN A 206 -12.90 -2.31 -14.03
CA GLN A 206 -12.26 -1.21 -13.28
C GLN A 206 -10.73 -1.39 -13.22
N PHE A 207 -10.25 -2.59 -12.89
CA PHE A 207 -8.83 -2.90 -12.86
C PHE A 207 -8.19 -2.66 -14.24
N LEU A 208 -8.78 -3.18 -15.32
CA LEU A 208 -8.25 -3.03 -16.68
C LEU A 208 -8.29 -1.58 -17.17
N SER A 209 -9.15 -0.73 -16.61
CA SER A 209 -9.22 0.69 -16.98
C SER A 209 -8.10 1.54 -16.40
N ILE A 210 -7.40 1.05 -15.37
CA ILE A 210 -6.31 1.77 -14.68
C ILE A 210 -4.93 1.19 -15.00
N THR A 211 -4.85 0.00 -15.58
CA THR A 211 -3.59 -0.65 -16.01
C THR A 211 -3.31 -0.43 -17.47
#